data_f1403157b3b71bd269bf4887b659c7bf
#
_entry.id   f1403157b3b71bd269bf4887b659c7bf
#
_cell.length_a   1.000
_cell.length_b   1.000
_cell.length_c   1.000
_cell.angle_alpha   90.00
_cell.angle_beta   90.00
_cell.angle_gamma   90.00
#
_symmetry.space_group_name_H-M   'P 1'
#
loop_
_entity.id
_entity.type
_entity.pdbx_description
1 polymer ?
#
loop_
_entity_poly.entity_id
_entity_poly.type
_entity_poly.pdbx_seq_one_letter_code
_entity_poly.pdbx_strand_id
1 'polypeptide(L)'
;MAEKSLHSICRWTFNPGKGGFVPGDMRPEWGGSKFGTPEMIALTAKKVQPRLPKDIELGIEMHYDAEVDDKNASAVADALVSNKLYLAMITPGAHAHFAYGGIASLDPSERKAGEALGTKTVDLAYGTLKKAWHPDASKAPAFVIWNGSFGYDIATVGVKQMYQNLKESVAGLCKYEQKKGGNLHIGFEPKPNEGHPAMLIPTVASAIVFWRRIEKEFGVSLKNKGVNKEFGHSEMIGLDHVYDSVEELDNDMMVHMHLNSQGYNDGIILGGPGKYDIDHGTRINGMNIAIAGLLQQAGYARWKGHDMQTRAYDNAEQGIDRVVRSVLSWEACAKAAKELDTKALMAVLAKRETAKAEDMMRAAVVAAQKHFDEMYK
;
A
#
# COMPACT_ATOMS: atom_id res chain seq x y z
N MET A 1 -10.90 -14.58 21.11
CA MET A 1 -10.27 -15.08 19.86
C MET A 1 -9.06 -14.18 19.62
N ALA A 2 -7.92 -14.72 19.19
CA ALA A 2 -6.79 -13.89 18.81
C ALA A 2 -7.23 -12.95 17.67
N GLU A 3 -6.74 -11.71 17.70
CA GLU A 3 -7.01 -10.74 16.65
C GLU A 3 -6.38 -11.23 15.35
N LYS A 4 -7.13 -11.17 14.26
CA LYS A 4 -6.65 -11.65 12.96
C LYS A 4 -5.75 -10.60 12.31
N SER A 5 -4.69 -11.06 11.66
CA SER A 5 -3.82 -10.20 10.85
C SER A 5 -4.49 -9.91 9.50
N LEU A 6 -4.57 -8.63 9.14
CA LEU A 6 -5.21 -8.18 7.90
C LEU A 6 -4.16 -7.91 6.83
N HIS A 7 -4.26 -8.61 5.72
CA HIS A 7 -3.41 -8.41 4.56
C HIS A 7 -4.24 -8.15 3.31
N SER A 8 -3.72 -7.38 2.39
CA SER A 8 -4.36 -7.16 1.10
C SER A 8 -3.42 -7.39 -0.07
N ILE A 9 -3.99 -7.78 -1.18
CA ILE A 9 -3.28 -8.12 -2.41
C ILE A 9 -3.80 -7.22 -3.52
N CYS A 10 -2.87 -6.60 -4.22
CA CYS A 10 -3.19 -5.71 -5.31
C CYS A 10 -3.69 -6.46 -6.55
N ARG A 11 -4.75 -5.95 -7.19
CA ARG A 11 -5.27 -6.54 -8.43
C ARG A 11 -4.20 -6.58 -9.52
N TRP A 12 -3.40 -5.54 -9.63
CA TRP A 12 -2.37 -5.40 -10.66
C TRP A 12 -1.17 -6.35 -10.48
N THR A 13 -0.99 -6.99 -9.34
CA THR A 13 -0.02 -8.09 -9.14
C THR A 13 -0.23 -9.24 -10.14
N PHE A 14 -1.49 -9.50 -10.52
CA PHE A 14 -1.89 -10.58 -11.41
C PHE A 14 -2.04 -10.13 -12.86
N ASN A 15 -1.06 -9.43 -13.38
CA ASN A 15 -0.99 -9.06 -14.77
C ASN A 15 -0.31 -10.17 -15.62
N PRO A 16 -0.66 -10.31 -16.90
CA PRO A 16 -0.08 -11.33 -17.78
C PRO A 16 1.43 -11.12 -17.98
N GLY A 17 1.86 -9.88 -18.05
CA GLY A 17 3.25 -9.49 -18.11
C GLY A 17 3.55 -8.40 -17.09
N LYS A 18 4.82 -8.19 -16.77
CA LYS A 18 5.24 -7.04 -15.97
C LYS A 18 5.05 -5.76 -16.78
N GLY A 19 4.57 -4.71 -16.15
CA GLY A 19 4.40 -3.41 -16.77
C GLY A 19 5.62 -2.95 -17.58
N GLY A 20 5.37 -2.40 -18.74
CA GLY A 20 6.33 -1.75 -19.60
C GLY A 20 7.11 -2.66 -20.56
N PHE A 21 7.96 -3.54 -20.05
CA PHE A 21 8.98 -4.20 -20.88
C PHE A 21 8.94 -5.73 -20.88
N VAL A 22 7.97 -6.34 -20.23
CA VAL A 22 7.83 -7.79 -20.18
C VAL A 22 6.73 -8.23 -21.13
N PRO A 23 6.96 -9.24 -21.99
CA PRO A 23 5.94 -9.77 -22.88
C PRO A 23 4.70 -10.24 -22.10
N GLY A 24 3.51 -9.92 -22.61
CA GLY A 24 2.24 -10.30 -22.02
C GLY A 24 1.91 -11.79 -22.07
N ASP A 25 2.71 -12.59 -22.80
CA ASP A 25 2.56 -14.04 -22.93
C ASP A 25 3.29 -14.85 -21.83
N MET A 26 4.05 -14.19 -20.97
CA MET A 26 4.74 -14.86 -19.86
C MET A 26 3.78 -15.54 -18.88
N ARG A 27 2.58 -14.99 -18.74
CA ARG A 27 1.50 -15.53 -17.88
C ARG A 27 0.17 -15.46 -18.63
N PRO A 28 0.02 -16.22 -19.72
CA PRO A 28 -1.15 -16.10 -20.61
C PRO A 28 -2.48 -16.41 -19.90
N GLU A 29 -2.48 -17.23 -18.86
CA GLU A 29 -3.65 -17.55 -18.05
C GLU A 29 -4.20 -16.36 -17.25
N TRP A 30 -3.43 -15.29 -17.06
CA TRP A 30 -3.85 -14.05 -16.41
C TRP A 30 -4.22 -12.96 -17.40
N GLY A 31 -4.15 -13.25 -18.68
CA GLY A 31 -4.45 -12.33 -19.77
C GLY A 31 -5.82 -12.51 -20.38
N GLY A 32 -6.16 -11.54 -21.23
CA GLY A 32 -7.36 -11.58 -22.03
C GLY A 32 -8.66 -11.29 -21.30
N SER A 33 -9.76 -11.31 -22.04
CA SER A 33 -11.10 -10.94 -21.55
C SER A 33 -11.72 -11.92 -20.55
N LYS A 34 -11.10 -13.08 -20.35
CA LYS A 34 -11.60 -14.11 -19.42
C LYS A 34 -10.98 -14.03 -18.03
N PHE A 35 -10.03 -13.15 -17.81
CA PHE A 35 -9.38 -12.95 -16.51
C PHE A 35 -9.49 -11.50 -16.06
N GLY A 36 -10.63 -11.19 -15.48
CA GLY A 36 -10.93 -9.91 -14.86
C GLY A 36 -10.71 -9.93 -13.34
N THR A 37 -11.18 -8.90 -12.69
CA THR A 37 -11.09 -8.78 -11.22
C THR A 37 -11.86 -9.86 -10.47
N PRO A 38 -13.07 -10.29 -10.87
CA PRO A 38 -13.74 -11.42 -10.22
C PRO A 38 -12.94 -12.73 -10.28
N GLU A 39 -12.31 -13.03 -11.42
CA GLU A 39 -11.50 -14.24 -11.62
C GLU A 39 -10.21 -14.19 -10.77
N MET A 40 -9.59 -13.01 -10.65
CA MET A 40 -8.45 -12.82 -9.76
C MET A 40 -8.83 -13.04 -8.29
N ILE A 41 -9.99 -12.54 -7.85
CA ILE A 41 -10.52 -12.76 -6.51
C ILE A 41 -10.69 -14.26 -6.24
N ALA A 42 -11.32 -14.97 -7.17
CA ALA A 42 -11.49 -16.43 -7.07
C ALA A 42 -10.15 -17.19 -7.06
N LEU A 43 -9.17 -16.75 -7.88
CA LEU A 43 -7.81 -17.29 -7.88
C LEU A 43 -7.14 -17.11 -6.53
N THR A 44 -7.21 -15.91 -5.96
CA THR A 44 -6.65 -15.58 -4.65
C THR A 44 -7.23 -16.46 -3.55
N ALA A 45 -8.55 -16.60 -3.50
CA ALA A 45 -9.23 -17.47 -2.54
C ALA A 45 -8.84 -18.95 -2.71
N LYS A 46 -8.65 -19.40 -3.95
CA LYS A 46 -8.36 -20.79 -4.26
C LYS A 46 -6.88 -21.18 -4.11
N LYS A 47 -5.97 -20.26 -4.43
CA LYS A 47 -4.54 -20.57 -4.59
C LYS A 47 -3.64 -19.87 -3.56
N VAL A 48 -4.03 -18.71 -3.04
CA VAL A 48 -3.24 -17.96 -2.05
C VAL A 48 -3.73 -18.27 -0.63
N GLN A 49 -5.01 -18.00 -0.35
CA GLN A 49 -5.56 -18.11 1.00
C GLN A 49 -5.33 -19.46 1.69
N PRO A 50 -5.46 -20.65 1.03
CA PRO A 50 -5.23 -21.93 1.66
C PRO A 50 -3.77 -22.19 2.10
N ARG A 51 -2.82 -21.41 1.57
CA ARG A 51 -1.39 -21.51 1.88
C ARG A 51 -0.96 -20.57 3.00
N LEU A 52 -1.89 -19.78 3.53
CA LEU A 52 -1.62 -18.83 4.62
C LEU A 52 -2.15 -19.37 5.96
N PRO A 53 -1.58 -18.94 7.09
CA PRO A 53 -2.11 -19.20 8.42
C PRO A 53 -3.59 -18.81 8.55
N LYS A 54 -4.36 -19.56 9.36
CA LYS A 54 -5.82 -19.37 9.51
C LYS A 54 -6.22 -18.08 10.23
N ASP A 55 -5.29 -17.44 10.89
CA ASP A 55 -5.43 -16.16 11.58
C ASP A 55 -5.16 -14.95 10.65
N ILE A 56 -4.97 -15.19 9.36
CA ILE A 56 -4.89 -14.15 8.33
C ILE A 56 -6.24 -13.98 7.65
N GLU A 57 -6.68 -12.73 7.53
CA GLU A 57 -7.77 -12.30 6.65
C GLU A 57 -7.20 -11.57 5.44
N LEU A 58 -7.73 -11.89 4.27
CA LEU A 58 -7.31 -11.27 3.02
C LEU A 58 -8.33 -10.27 2.50
N GLY A 59 -7.81 -9.18 1.98
CA GLY A 59 -8.53 -8.18 1.19
C GLY A 59 -7.90 -8.00 -0.19
N ILE A 60 -8.62 -7.29 -1.04
CA ILE A 60 -8.20 -6.96 -2.39
C ILE A 60 -8.13 -5.43 -2.53
N GLU A 61 -7.11 -4.98 -3.24
CA GLU A 61 -6.90 -3.59 -3.60
C GLU A 61 -7.08 -3.40 -5.10
N MET A 62 -7.72 -2.30 -5.49
CA MET A 62 -8.03 -2.08 -6.91
C MET A 62 -8.18 -0.61 -7.27
N HIS A 63 -7.91 -0.31 -8.54
CA HIS A 63 -8.14 1.00 -9.13
C HIS A 63 -9.57 1.09 -9.70
N TYR A 64 -10.27 2.18 -9.35
CA TYR A 64 -11.48 2.55 -10.06
C TYR A 64 -11.14 2.95 -11.49
N ASP A 65 -12.00 2.51 -12.40
CA ASP A 65 -11.99 2.68 -13.84
C ASP A 65 -10.91 1.86 -14.59
N ALA A 66 -10.00 1.19 -13.87
CA ALA A 66 -9.05 0.25 -14.49
C ALA A 66 -9.43 -1.21 -14.21
N GLU A 67 -9.75 -1.53 -12.97
CA GLU A 67 -9.97 -2.91 -12.49
C GLU A 67 -11.36 -3.12 -11.94
N VAL A 68 -11.98 -2.06 -11.42
CA VAL A 68 -13.38 -2.02 -11.02
C VAL A 68 -14.02 -0.74 -11.54
N ASP A 69 -15.19 -0.85 -12.17
CA ASP A 69 -15.98 0.25 -12.71
C ASP A 69 -17.47 0.04 -12.44
N ASP A 70 -18.31 0.96 -12.89
CA ASP A 70 -19.76 0.88 -12.71
C ASP A 70 -20.38 -0.36 -13.41
N LYS A 71 -19.69 -0.96 -14.41
CA LYS A 71 -20.20 -2.11 -15.17
C LYS A 71 -19.91 -3.43 -14.45
N ASN A 72 -18.73 -3.56 -13.81
CA ASN A 72 -18.30 -4.81 -13.20
C ASN A 72 -18.40 -4.82 -11.67
N ALA A 73 -18.65 -3.67 -11.02
CA ALA A 73 -18.64 -3.54 -9.57
C ALA A 73 -19.55 -4.55 -8.84
N SER A 74 -20.71 -4.88 -9.39
CA SER A 74 -21.60 -5.89 -8.78
C SER A 74 -20.94 -7.26 -8.78
N ALA A 75 -20.37 -7.68 -9.89
CA ALA A 75 -19.67 -8.96 -10.03
C ALA A 75 -18.42 -9.01 -9.12
N VAL A 76 -17.69 -7.91 -9.00
CA VAL A 76 -16.53 -7.79 -8.10
C VAL A 76 -16.97 -7.93 -6.64
N ALA A 77 -18.00 -7.21 -6.22
CA ALA A 77 -18.51 -7.29 -4.85
C ALA A 77 -19.05 -8.68 -4.51
N ASP A 78 -19.76 -9.33 -5.44
CA ASP A 78 -20.28 -10.69 -5.26
C ASP A 78 -19.13 -11.72 -5.18
N ALA A 79 -18.09 -11.54 -5.98
CA ALA A 79 -16.89 -12.38 -5.91
C ALA A 79 -16.17 -12.23 -4.56
N LEU A 80 -16.00 -11.01 -4.05
CA LEU A 80 -15.42 -10.79 -2.72
C LEU A 80 -16.22 -11.49 -1.63
N VAL A 81 -17.53 -11.26 -1.57
CA VAL A 81 -18.41 -11.84 -0.55
C VAL A 81 -18.42 -13.37 -0.62
N SER A 82 -18.62 -13.95 -1.81
CA SER A 82 -18.71 -15.41 -1.98
C SER A 82 -17.39 -16.12 -1.69
N ASN A 83 -16.27 -15.47 -1.88
CA ASN A 83 -14.94 -16.00 -1.55
C ASN A 83 -14.44 -15.62 -0.15
N LYS A 84 -15.26 -14.91 0.67
CA LYS A 84 -14.89 -14.45 2.02
C LYS A 84 -13.63 -13.57 2.03
N LEU A 85 -13.47 -12.78 1.00
CA LEU A 85 -12.46 -11.75 0.90
C LEU A 85 -13.12 -10.36 1.05
N TYR A 86 -12.33 -9.36 1.36
CA TYR A 86 -12.82 -8.01 1.63
C TYR A 86 -12.28 -6.98 0.62
N LEU A 87 -13.00 -5.88 0.46
CA LEU A 87 -12.41 -4.68 -0.12
C LEU A 87 -11.48 -4.07 0.93
N ALA A 88 -10.18 -4.09 0.68
CA ALA A 88 -9.18 -3.50 1.58
C ALA A 88 -8.79 -2.08 1.17
N MET A 89 -8.72 -1.82 -0.13
CA MET A 89 -8.37 -0.50 -0.65
C MET A 89 -9.01 -0.27 -2.01
N ILE A 90 -9.38 0.98 -2.26
CA ILE A 90 -9.75 1.48 -3.56
C ILE A 90 -9.03 2.81 -3.81
N THR A 91 -8.56 3.01 -5.02
CA THR A 91 -7.91 4.25 -5.46
C THR A 91 -8.48 4.70 -6.78
N PRO A 92 -8.64 6.01 -7.04
CA PRO A 92 -8.95 6.47 -8.39
C PRO A 92 -7.77 6.18 -9.32
N GLY A 93 -8.03 5.58 -10.48
CA GLY A 93 -7.02 5.29 -11.49
C GLY A 93 -6.53 6.54 -12.23
N ALA A 94 -6.24 7.60 -11.51
CA ALA A 94 -5.96 8.93 -12.06
C ALA A 94 -4.78 8.97 -13.04
N HIS A 95 -3.75 8.17 -12.79
CA HIS A 95 -2.57 8.08 -13.65
C HIS A 95 -2.85 7.54 -15.07
N ALA A 96 -3.96 6.84 -15.25
CA ALA A 96 -4.37 6.35 -16.56
C ALA A 96 -5.09 7.42 -17.40
N HIS A 97 -5.50 8.54 -16.79
CA HIS A 97 -6.34 9.54 -17.41
C HIS A 97 -5.72 10.93 -17.52
N PHE A 98 -4.80 11.28 -16.61
CA PHE A 98 -4.32 12.65 -16.43
C PHE A 98 -2.80 12.71 -16.52
N ALA A 99 -2.31 13.46 -17.51
CA ALA A 99 -0.88 13.64 -17.76
C ALA A 99 -0.33 14.96 -17.20
N TYR A 100 -1.20 15.91 -16.85
CA TYR A 100 -0.79 17.28 -16.51
C TYR A 100 -1.09 17.67 -15.06
N GLY A 101 -1.08 16.69 -14.15
CA GLY A 101 -1.22 16.92 -12.72
C GLY A 101 -2.58 16.53 -12.12
N GLY A 102 -3.55 16.04 -12.92
CA GLY A 102 -4.84 15.58 -12.41
C GLY A 102 -5.54 16.61 -11.53
N ILE A 103 -5.84 16.25 -10.28
CA ILE A 103 -6.46 17.16 -9.30
C ILE A 103 -5.56 18.32 -8.85
N ALA A 104 -4.26 18.31 -9.20
CA ALA A 104 -3.32 19.40 -8.98
C ALA A 104 -3.16 20.29 -10.24
N SER A 105 -3.74 19.92 -11.37
CA SER A 105 -3.50 20.54 -12.66
C SER A 105 -3.75 22.06 -12.65
N LEU A 106 -2.94 22.77 -13.43
CA LEU A 106 -3.19 24.18 -13.76
C LEU A 106 -4.34 24.35 -14.77
N ASP A 107 -4.66 23.28 -15.52
CA ASP A 107 -5.84 23.25 -16.39
C ASP A 107 -7.10 22.96 -15.53
N PRO A 108 -8.05 23.93 -15.45
CA PRO A 108 -9.26 23.74 -14.65
C PRO A 108 -10.16 22.59 -15.14
N SER A 109 -10.11 22.26 -16.43
CA SER A 109 -10.93 21.18 -17.01
C SER A 109 -10.42 19.82 -16.59
N GLU A 110 -9.10 19.61 -16.63
CA GLU A 110 -8.45 18.39 -16.13
C GLU A 110 -8.65 18.24 -14.61
N ARG A 111 -8.45 19.32 -13.86
CA ARG A 111 -8.67 19.30 -12.41
C ARG A 111 -10.10 18.87 -12.06
N LYS A 112 -11.10 19.45 -12.70
CA LYS A 112 -12.51 19.08 -12.49
C LYS A 112 -12.79 17.62 -12.86
N ALA A 113 -12.18 17.12 -13.93
CA ALA A 113 -12.32 15.71 -14.32
C ALA A 113 -11.69 14.77 -13.26
N GLY A 114 -10.52 15.13 -12.73
CA GLY A 114 -9.87 14.38 -11.65
C GLY A 114 -10.68 14.38 -10.35
N GLU A 115 -11.26 15.52 -9.97
CA GLU A 115 -12.18 15.62 -8.82
C GLU A 115 -13.43 14.74 -9.01
N ALA A 116 -13.98 14.73 -10.22
CA ALA A 116 -15.12 13.87 -10.55
C ALA A 116 -14.77 12.38 -10.48
N LEU A 117 -13.57 11.98 -10.92
CA LEU A 117 -13.08 10.62 -10.79
C LEU A 117 -12.97 10.21 -9.31
N GLY A 118 -12.41 11.05 -8.46
CA GLY A 118 -12.31 10.83 -7.03
C GLY A 118 -13.68 10.66 -6.36
N THR A 119 -14.65 11.53 -6.67
CA THR A 119 -16.00 11.44 -6.10
C THR A 119 -16.75 10.19 -6.56
N LYS A 120 -16.61 9.78 -7.84
CA LYS A 120 -17.18 8.52 -8.34
C LYS A 120 -16.58 7.31 -7.63
N THR A 121 -15.28 7.32 -7.38
CA THR A 121 -14.61 6.25 -6.63
C THR A 121 -15.19 6.12 -5.21
N VAL A 122 -15.44 7.26 -4.52
CA VAL A 122 -16.11 7.27 -3.22
C VAL A 122 -17.53 6.73 -3.34
N ASP A 123 -18.29 7.14 -4.34
CA ASP A 123 -19.66 6.65 -4.57
C ASP A 123 -19.72 5.16 -4.78
N LEU A 124 -18.79 4.60 -5.56
CA LEU A 124 -18.70 3.17 -5.78
C LEU A 124 -18.38 2.40 -4.49
N ALA A 125 -17.43 2.91 -3.70
CA ALA A 125 -17.03 2.33 -2.43
C ALA A 125 -18.18 2.27 -1.42
N TYR A 126 -18.94 3.34 -1.26
CA TYR A 126 -20.11 3.41 -0.36
C TYR A 126 -21.37 2.76 -0.96
N GLY A 127 -21.45 2.61 -2.26
CA GLY A 127 -22.56 1.99 -2.99
C GLY A 127 -22.36 0.48 -3.14
N THR A 128 -22.13 0.04 -4.35
CA THR A 128 -22.09 -1.37 -4.75
C THR A 128 -21.04 -2.19 -4.00
N LEU A 129 -19.87 -1.61 -3.70
CA LEU A 129 -18.79 -2.31 -3.01
C LEU A 129 -18.97 -2.36 -1.49
N LYS A 130 -19.92 -1.62 -0.91
CA LYS A 130 -20.12 -1.58 0.56
C LYS A 130 -20.36 -2.94 1.18
N LYS A 131 -21.06 -3.84 0.49
CA LYS A 131 -21.34 -5.21 0.99
C LYS A 131 -20.07 -6.08 1.13
N ALA A 132 -18.98 -5.69 0.50
CA ALA A 132 -17.69 -6.37 0.57
C ALA A 132 -16.72 -5.72 1.59
N TRP A 133 -17.17 -4.73 2.37
CA TRP A 133 -16.34 -4.18 3.44
C TRP A 133 -16.23 -5.17 4.60
N HIS A 134 -15.16 -5.06 5.36
CA HIS A 134 -15.05 -5.78 6.63
C HIS A 134 -16.18 -5.32 7.58
N PRO A 135 -16.82 -6.26 8.33
CA PRO A 135 -17.93 -5.91 9.23
C PRO A 135 -17.52 -5.01 10.40
N ASP A 136 -16.27 -5.06 10.83
CA ASP A 136 -15.69 -4.16 11.81
C ASP A 136 -15.35 -2.82 11.13
N ALA A 137 -16.01 -1.76 11.54
CA ALA A 137 -15.84 -0.44 10.96
C ALA A 137 -14.43 0.14 11.12
N SER A 138 -13.65 -0.29 12.12
CA SER A 138 -12.25 0.11 12.29
C SER A 138 -11.34 -0.45 11.20
N LYS A 139 -11.81 -1.46 10.48
CA LYS A 139 -11.16 -2.16 9.37
C LYS A 139 -11.76 -1.79 8.01
N ALA A 140 -12.44 -0.65 7.95
CA ALA A 140 -12.96 -0.11 6.70
C ALA A 140 -11.84 0.04 5.66
N PRO A 141 -12.15 -0.01 4.36
CA PRO A 141 -11.14 0.05 3.33
C PRO A 141 -10.39 1.40 3.32
N ALA A 142 -9.16 1.37 2.87
CA ALA A 142 -8.43 2.56 2.52
C ALA A 142 -8.95 3.16 1.21
N PHE A 143 -8.91 4.48 1.13
CA PHE A 143 -9.01 5.23 -0.11
C PHE A 143 -7.66 5.92 -0.33
N VAL A 144 -6.89 5.44 -1.28
CA VAL A 144 -5.53 5.94 -1.48
C VAL A 144 -5.52 7.01 -2.57
N ILE A 145 -4.84 8.11 -2.29
CA ILE A 145 -4.51 9.15 -3.24
C ILE A 145 -3.04 8.97 -3.60
N TRP A 146 -2.78 8.24 -4.68
CA TRP A 146 -1.43 8.05 -5.19
C TRP A 146 -0.97 9.30 -5.96
N ASN A 147 0.25 9.76 -5.68
CA ASN A 147 0.75 11.01 -6.24
C ASN A 147 1.32 10.89 -7.66
N GLY A 148 1.28 9.72 -8.29
CA GLY A 148 1.87 9.47 -9.61
C GLY A 148 1.39 10.41 -10.73
N SER A 149 0.23 11.07 -10.56
CA SER A 149 -0.29 12.07 -11.50
C SER A 149 0.01 13.52 -11.07
N PHE A 150 0.63 13.75 -9.90
CA PHE A 150 0.76 15.08 -9.30
C PHE A 150 2.20 15.57 -9.35
N GLY A 151 2.70 15.78 -10.56
CA GLY A 151 4.06 16.21 -10.77
C GLY A 151 4.17 17.31 -11.84
N TYR A 152 5.39 17.68 -12.15
CA TYR A 152 5.70 18.70 -13.14
C TYR A 152 7.04 18.42 -13.83
N ASP A 153 7.14 18.87 -15.08
CA ASP A 153 8.37 18.74 -15.88
C ASP A 153 9.20 20.02 -15.80
N ILE A 154 8.54 21.17 -15.65
CA ILE A 154 9.21 22.47 -15.63
C ILE A 154 8.98 23.13 -14.27
N ALA A 155 10.05 23.28 -13.50
CA ALA A 155 10.03 23.96 -12.21
C ALA A 155 9.82 25.47 -12.39
N THR A 156 8.63 25.94 -12.07
CA THR A 156 8.24 27.36 -12.17
C THR A 156 7.43 27.78 -10.94
N VAL A 157 7.06 29.07 -10.90
CA VAL A 157 6.12 29.58 -9.88
C VAL A 157 4.75 28.89 -9.93
N GLY A 158 4.40 28.25 -11.06
CA GLY A 158 3.19 27.44 -11.21
C GLY A 158 3.08 26.29 -10.23
N VAL A 159 4.21 25.74 -9.74
CA VAL A 159 4.22 24.68 -8.72
C VAL A 159 3.48 25.10 -7.44
N LYS A 160 3.58 26.38 -7.04
CA LYS A 160 2.82 26.93 -5.90
C LYS A 160 1.30 26.81 -6.15
N GLN A 161 0.85 27.11 -7.36
CA GLN A 161 -0.57 27.01 -7.71
C GLN A 161 -1.01 25.54 -7.79
N MET A 162 -0.19 24.65 -8.37
CA MET A 162 -0.48 23.21 -8.39
C MET A 162 -0.65 22.65 -6.97
N TYR A 163 0.24 23.03 -6.05
CA TYR A 163 0.14 22.61 -4.65
C TYR A 163 -1.13 23.16 -3.98
N GLN A 164 -1.53 24.41 -4.28
CA GLN A 164 -2.78 24.98 -3.80
C GLN A 164 -4.00 24.23 -4.36
N ASN A 165 -4.01 23.97 -5.66
CA ASN A 165 -5.07 23.20 -6.32
C ASN A 165 -5.23 21.81 -5.69
N LEU A 166 -4.11 21.11 -5.45
CA LEU A 166 -4.10 19.80 -4.80
C LEU A 166 -4.75 19.85 -3.43
N LYS A 167 -4.41 20.85 -2.60
CA LYS A 167 -5.01 21.03 -1.28
C LYS A 167 -6.53 21.25 -1.36
N GLU A 168 -6.98 22.11 -2.27
CA GLU A 168 -8.40 22.41 -2.47
C GLU A 168 -9.18 21.18 -2.91
N SER A 169 -8.67 20.44 -3.90
CA SER A 169 -9.29 19.24 -4.43
C SER A 169 -9.37 18.13 -3.39
N VAL A 170 -8.28 17.86 -2.65
CA VAL A 170 -8.27 16.85 -1.59
C VAL A 170 -9.18 17.24 -0.42
N ALA A 171 -9.19 18.51 -0.03
CA ALA A 171 -10.13 19.00 0.99
C ALA A 171 -11.60 18.84 0.54
N GLY A 172 -11.89 19.10 -0.73
CA GLY A 172 -13.20 18.87 -1.35
C GLY A 172 -13.60 17.39 -1.28
N LEU A 173 -12.70 16.50 -1.66
CA LEU A 173 -12.90 15.04 -1.62
C LEU A 173 -13.15 14.56 -0.18
N CYS A 174 -12.38 15.01 0.80
CA CYS A 174 -12.58 14.65 2.21
C CYS A 174 -13.95 15.09 2.73
N LYS A 175 -14.38 16.31 2.40
CA LYS A 175 -15.72 16.81 2.76
C LYS A 175 -16.84 16.03 2.08
N TYR A 176 -16.61 15.61 0.83
CA TYR A 176 -17.55 14.76 0.10
C TYR A 176 -17.68 13.38 0.76
N GLU A 177 -16.56 12.72 1.04
CA GLU A 177 -16.53 11.41 1.70
C GLU A 177 -17.18 11.48 3.09
N GLN A 178 -16.93 12.53 3.85
CA GLN A 178 -17.56 12.72 5.16
C GLN A 178 -19.09 12.78 5.08
N LYS A 179 -19.65 13.41 4.04
CA LYS A 179 -21.10 13.42 3.79
C LYS A 179 -21.64 12.04 3.42
N LYS A 180 -20.83 11.14 2.87
CA LYS A 180 -21.22 9.76 2.55
C LYS A 180 -21.14 8.82 3.75
N GLY A 181 -20.42 9.18 4.81
CA GLY A 181 -20.33 8.37 6.02
C GLY A 181 -19.04 8.56 6.83
N GLY A 182 -17.98 9.08 6.24
CA GLY A 182 -16.74 9.40 6.97
C GLY A 182 -15.97 8.18 7.47
N ASN A 183 -16.14 7.01 6.85
CA ASN A 183 -15.56 5.77 7.33
C ASN A 183 -14.33 5.29 6.54
N LEU A 184 -14.13 5.79 5.32
CA LEU A 184 -12.93 5.44 4.54
C LEU A 184 -11.68 5.98 5.22
N HIS A 185 -10.63 5.18 5.19
CA HIS A 185 -9.31 5.60 5.64
C HIS A 185 -8.60 6.26 4.47
N ILE A 186 -8.63 7.60 4.37
CA ILE A 186 -8.03 8.32 3.24
C ILE A 186 -6.55 8.50 3.48
N GLY A 187 -5.73 7.83 2.67
CA GLY A 187 -4.27 7.90 2.70
C GLY A 187 -3.72 8.60 1.48
N PHE A 188 -2.74 9.50 1.67
CA PHE A 188 -1.89 9.96 0.58
C PHE A 188 -0.71 9.00 0.45
N GLU A 189 -0.43 8.53 -0.75
CA GLU A 189 0.72 7.66 -1.02
C GLU A 189 1.82 8.47 -1.69
N PRO A 190 2.87 8.80 -0.92
CA PRO A 190 3.99 9.57 -1.45
C PRO A 190 4.89 8.71 -2.33
N LYS A 191 5.32 9.28 -3.46
CA LYS A 191 6.32 8.70 -4.36
C LYS A 191 7.32 9.76 -4.78
N PRO A 192 8.63 9.49 -4.73
CA PRO A 192 9.65 10.52 -4.96
C PRO A 192 9.83 10.89 -6.44
N ASN A 193 9.64 9.96 -7.35
CA ASN A 193 9.80 10.13 -8.80
C ASN A 193 9.00 9.07 -9.57
N GLU A 194 9.18 8.99 -10.88
CA GLU A 194 8.42 8.15 -11.82
C GLU A 194 6.94 8.51 -11.92
N GLY A 195 6.56 9.05 -12.99
CA GLY A 195 5.31 9.72 -13.32
C GLY A 195 5.64 11.07 -13.91
N HIS A 196 6.47 11.82 -13.19
CA HIS A 196 7.05 13.09 -13.63
C HIS A 196 8.49 13.20 -13.15
N PRO A 197 9.32 14.09 -13.76
CA PRO A 197 10.66 14.38 -13.27
C PRO A 197 10.70 14.88 -11.83
N ALA A 198 9.65 15.61 -11.41
CA ALA A 198 9.46 16.06 -10.03
C ALA A 198 8.02 15.83 -9.58
N MET A 199 7.85 15.29 -8.39
CA MET A 199 6.54 14.94 -7.82
C MET A 199 6.17 15.89 -6.69
N LEU A 200 4.87 16.23 -6.58
CA LEU A 200 4.32 16.81 -5.37
C LEU A 200 4.19 15.72 -4.30
N ILE A 201 4.43 16.08 -3.05
CA ILE A 201 4.32 15.16 -1.89
C ILE A 201 5.22 13.91 -2.05
N PRO A 202 6.54 14.07 -2.16
CA PRO A 202 7.44 12.96 -2.50
C PRO A 202 7.81 12.03 -1.32
N THR A 203 7.49 12.41 -0.07
CA THR A 203 7.90 11.69 1.15
C THR A 203 6.78 11.63 2.18
N VAL A 204 6.89 10.71 3.15
CA VAL A 204 5.99 10.60 4.30
C VAL A 204 5.89 11.93 5.04
N ALA A 205 7.02 12.56 5.37
CA ALA A 205 7.04 13.85 6.06
C ALA A 205 6.28 14.94 5.26
N SER A 206 6.44 14.98 3.93
CA SER A 206 5.70 15.94 3.09
C SER A 206 4.18 15.66 3.10
N ALA A 207 3.77 14.38 3.16
CA ALA A 207 2.36 14.00 3.27
C ALA A 207 1.77 14.41 4.62
N ILE A 208 2.50 14.23 5.72
CA ILE A 208 2.08 14.68 7.06
C ILE A 208 1.89 16.20 7.07
N VAL A 209 2.85 16.97 6.55
CA VAL A 209 2.75 18.43 6.45
C VAL A 209 1.55 18.84 5.58
N PHE A 210 1.31 18.13 4.47
CA PHE A 210 0.17 18.36 3.59
C PHE A 210 -1.17 18.19 4.34
N TRP A 211 -1.34 17.11 5.08
CA TRP A 211 -2.55 16.87 5.88
C TRP A 211 -2.77 17.93 6.95
N ARG A 212 -1.71 18.33 7.67
CA ARG A 212 -1.79 19.42 8.65
C ARG A 212 -2.18 20.76 8.00
N ARG A 213 -1.77 21.01 6.76
CA ARG A 213 -2.19 22.18 5.99
C ARG A 213 -3.66 22.10 5.61
N ILE A 214 -4.14 20.95 5.17
CA ILE A 214 -5.56 20.73 4.85
C ILE A 214 -6.44 20.95 6.09
N GLU A 215 -6.07 20.43 7.23
CA GLU A 215 -6.77 20.67 8.48
C GLU A 215 -6.84 22.17 8.79
N LYS A 216 -5.69 22.84 8.79
CA LYS A 216 -5.57 24.26 9.15
C LYS A 216 -6.30 25.19 8.19
N GLU A 217 -6.16 24.96 6.89
CA GLU A 217 -6.63 25.89 5.84
C GLU A 217 -8.09 25.64 5.44
N PHE A 218 -8.59 24.41 5.56
CA PHE A 218 -9.92 24.02 5.06
C PHE A 218 -10.85 23.46 6.13
N GLY A 219 -10.38 23.30 7.37
CA GLY A 219 -11.17 22.77 8.49
C GLY A 219 -11.58 21.31 8.32
N VAL A 220 -10.78 20.51 7.60
CA VAL A 220 -11.01 19.07 7.43
C VAL A 220 -10.52 18.34 8.66
N SER A 221 -11.37 17.48 9.24
CA SER A 221 -10.95 16.58 10.33
C SER A 221 -9.95 15.55 9.81
N LEU A 222 -8.86 15.34 10.54
CA LEU A 222 -7.85 14.33 10.23
C LEU A 222 -8.20 12.93 10.75
N LYS A 223 -9.36 12.75 11.39
CA LYS A 223 -9.82 11.42 11.75
C LYS A 223 -9.90 10.54 10.49
N ASN A 224 -9.24 9.38 10.51
CA ASN A 224 -9.10 8.45 9.38
C ASN A 224 -8.43 9.09 8.14
N LYS A 225 -7.57 10.08 8.32
CA LYS A 225 -6.79 10.72 7.25
C LYS A 225 -5.31 10.59 7.57
N GLY A 226 -4.49 10.30 6.57
CA GLY A 226 -3.06 10.16 6.80
C GLY A 226 -2.31 9.66 5.57
N VAL A 227 -1.44 8.71 5.80
CA VAL A 227 -0.49 8.22 4.80
C VAL A 227 -0.74 6.74 4.52
N ASN A 228 -0.67 6.38 3.27
CA ASN A 228 -0.37 5.04 2.82
C ASN A 228 1.13 5.01 2.52
N LYS A 229 1.91 4.53 3.48
CA LYS A 229 3.35 4.42 3.24
C LYS A 229 3.65 3.20 2.40
N GLU A 230 4.30 3.43 1.27
CA GLU A 230 4.91 2.37 0.51
C GLU A 230 6.41 2.28 0.83
N PHE A 231 6.83 1.10 1.28
CA PHE A 231 8.21 0.85 1.70
C PHE A 231 9.18 1.03 0.53
N GLY A 232 8.79 0.52 -0.63
CA GLY A 232 9.58 0.65 -1.84
C GLY A 232 9.82 2.10 -2.25
N HIS A 233 8.83 2.98 -2.11
CA HIS A 233 8.98 4.39 -2.43
C HIS A 233 10.00 5.10 -1.52
N SER A 234 10.03 4.77 -0.25
CA SER A 234 11.07 5.28 0.67
C SER A 234 12.45 4.73 0.27
N GLU A 235 12.56 3.45 -0.11
CA GLU A 235 13.82 2.84 -0.56
C GLU A 235 14.39 3.51 -1.82
N MET A 236 13.54 3.97 -2.75
CA MET A 236 13.97 4.62 -4.00
C MET A 236 14.91 5.80 -3.77
N ILE A 237 14.79 6.49 -2.65
CA ILE A 237 15.62 7.65 -2.29
C ILE A 237 16.42 7.46 -1.00
N GLY A 238 16.48 6.22 -0.50
CA GLY A 238 17.30 5.87 0.67
C GLY A 238 16.78 6.40 1.99
N LEU A 239 15.47 6.60 2.14
CA LEU A 239 14.87 6.96 3.43
C LEU A 239 14.79 5.75 4.35
N ASP A 240 14.84 6.00 5.66
CA ASP A 240 14.69 5.01 6.70
C ASP A 240 13.20 4.75 6.97
N HIS A 241 12.72 3.57 6.60
CA HIS A 241 11.31 3.20 6.81
C HIS A 241 10.93 3.10 8.28
N VAL A 242 11.87 2.80 9.17
CA VAL A 242 11.61 2.74 10.63
C VAL A 242 11.26 4.12 11.12
N TYR A 243 12.07 5.14 10.74
CA TYR A 243 11.82 6.52 11.12
C TYR A 243 10.52 7.07 10.49
N ASP A 244 10.29 6.80 9.20
CA ASP A 244 9.03 7.16 8.54
C ASP A 244 7.81 6.59 9.32
N SER A 245 7.91 5.33 9.79
CA SER A 245 6.83 4.71 10.57
C SER A 245 6.62 5.37 11.93
N VAL A 246 7.70 5.82 12.58
CA VAL A 246 7.60 6.58 13.85
C VAL A 246 6.85 7.89 13.62
N GLU A 247 7.21 8.64 12.56
CA GLU A 247 6.53 9.90 12.23
C GLU A 247 5.03 9.71 11.96
N GLU A 248 4.66 8.67 11.22
CA GLU A 248 3.26 8.35 10.96
C GLU A 248 2.48 7.98 12.22
N LEU A 249 3.07 7.15 13.09
CA LEU A 249 2.44 6.72 14.33
C LEU A 249 2.30 7.87 15.33
N ASP A 250 3.35 8.68 15.50
CA ASP A 250 3.33 9.83 16.42
C ASP A 250 2.34 10.93 15.98
N ASN A 251 2.02 10.99 14.69
CA ASN A 251 1.04 11.92 14.16
C ASN A 251 -0.39 11.33 14.02
N ASP A 252 -0.60 10.06 14.38
CA ASP A 252 -1.88 9.35 14.20
C ASP A 252 -2.30 9.28 12.71
N MET A 253 -1.32 9.18 11.83
CA MET A 253 -1.52 9.30 10.38
C MET A 253 -1.20 8.02 9.59
N MET A 254 -0.88 6.91 10.23
CA MET A 254 -0.72 5.64 9.54
C MET A 254 -2.08 5.01 9.27
N VAL A 255 -2.64 5.20 8.08
CA VAL A 255 -3.98 4.70 7.73
C VAL A 255 -3.96 3.45 6.88
N HIS A 256 -2.92 3.24 6.12
CA HIS A 256 -2.64 2.07 5.29
C HIS A 256 -1.14 1.95 5.06
N MET A 257 -0.67 0.83 4.53
CA MET A 257 0.72 0.67 4.13
C MET A 257 0.86 -0.35 3.01
N HIS A 258 1.84 -0.18 2.16
CA HIS A 258 2.28 -1.16 1.18
C HIS A 258 3.60 -1.78 1.60
N LEU A 259 3.54 -3.07 1.93
CA LEU A 259 4.66 -3.90 2.35
C LEU A 259 5.36 -4.47 1.11
N ASN A 260 6.28 -3.73 0.58
CA ASN A 260 7.06 -4.14 -0.58
C ASN A 260 8.54 -3.79 -0.43
N SER A 261 9.28 -3.81 -1.49
CA SER A 261 10.71 -3.49 -1.51
C SER A 261 11.18 -3.27 -2.94
N GLN A 262 12.24 -2.49 -3.10
CA GLN A 262 12.79 -2.15 -4.42
C GLN A 262 14.03 -2.95 -4.85
N GLY A 263 14.28 -4.10 -4.30
CA GLY A 263 15.42 -4.93 -4.72
C GLY A 263 16.75 -4.56 -4.08
N TYR A 264 16.82 -3.56 -3.23
CA TYR A 264 18.05 -3.07 -2.62
C TYR A 264 18.23 -3.60 -1.18
N ASN A 265 19.45 -4.03 -0.82
CA ASN A 265 19.83 -4.41 0.56
C ASN A 265 19.10 -5.60 1.22
N ASP A 266 18.66 -6.59 0.49
CA ASP A 266 17.97 -7.74 1.11
C ASP A 266 18.86 -8.95 1.44
N GLY A 267 20.16 -8.83 1.22
CA GLY A 267 21.10 -9.95 1.37
C GLY A 267 20.97 -11.04 0.30
N ILE A 268 19.97 -10.94 -0.57
CA ILE A 268 19.78 -11.79 -1.74
C ILE A 268 19.88 -10.89 -2.96
N ILE A 269 20.78 -11.18 -3.91
CA ILE A 269 20.96 -10.38 -5.11
C ILE A 269 19.74 -10.55 -6.01
N LEU A 270 18.78 -9.64 -5.87
CA LEU A 270 17.60 -9.60 -6.72
C LEU A 270 17.75 -8.68 -7.94
N GLY A 271 18.87 -8.03 -8.08
CA GLY A 271 19.13 -7.06 -9.13
C GLY A 271 18.46 -5.72 -8.88
N GLY A 272 18.90 -4.71 -9.59
CA GLY A 272 18.38 -3.35 -9.53
C GLY A 272 18.97 -2.50 -8.40
N PRO A 273 19.18 -1.20 -8.67
CA PRO A 273 19.82 -0.28 -7.74
C PRO A 273 18.87 0.37 -6.72
N GLY A 274 17.61 -0.01 -6.64
CA GLY A 274 16.63 0.59 -5.73
C GLY A 274 16.13 1.99 -6.11
N LYS A 275 16.49 2.49 -7.27
CA LYS A 275 16.09 3.85 -7.73
C LYS A 275 14.81 3.88 -8.55
N TYR A 276 14.31 2.72 -8.94
CA TYR A 276 13.14 2.55 -9.77
C TYR A 276 12.11 1.73 -9.03
N ASP A 277 10.85 1.98 -9.34
CA ASP A 277 9.73 1.25 -8.80
C ASP A 277 9.63 -0.15 -9.41
N ILE A 278 10.20 -1.12 -8.71
CA ILE A 278 10.27 -2.51 -9.15
C ILE A 278 9.23 -3.38 -8.42
N ASP A 279 8.69 -2.91 -7.33
CA ASP A 279 7.65 -3.55 -6.51
C ASP A 279 7.92 -5.03 -6.24
N HIS A 280 8.98 -5.28 -5.51
CA HIS A 280 9.24 -6.63 -5.00
C HIS A 280 8.48 -6.88 -3.70
N GLY A 281 8.13 -8.12 -3.43
CA GLY A 281 7.45 -8.49 -2.20
C GLY A 281 8.27 -8.20 -0.92
N THR A 282 7.59 -8.27 0.20
CA THR A 282 8.15 -8.09 1.54
C THR A 282 9.34 -9.01 1.79
N ARG A 283 10.32 -8.52 2.55
CA ARG A 283 11.54 -9.25 2.91
C ARG A 283 11.65 -9.48 4.40
N ILE A 284 12.41 -10.50 4.75
CA ILE A 284 12.84 -10.74 6.13
C ILE A 284 14.13 -9.96 6.37
N ASN A 285 14.04 -8.90 7.16
CA ASN A 285 15.19 -8.08 7.56
C ASN A 285 14.94 -7.39 8.90
N GLY A 286 15.99 -6.80 9.47
CA GLY A 286 15.92 -6.12 10.76
C GLY A 286 14.98 -4.91 10.77
N MET A 287 14.87 -4.17 9.66
CA MET A 287 13.98 -3.01 9.56
C MET A 287 12.51 -3.43 9.64
N ASN A 288 12.10 -4.44 8.90
CA ASN A 288 10.73 -4.96 8.93
C ASN A 288 10.37 -5.56 10.30
N ILE A 289 11.33 -6.19 10.99
CA ILE A 289 11.14 -6.64 12.38
C ILE A 289 10.93 -5.44 13.32
N ALA A 290 11.72 -4.38 13.18
CA ALA A 290 11.57 -3.17 13.98
C ALA A 290 10.22 -2.50 13.74
N ILE A 291 9.80 -2.34 12.48
CA ILE A 291 8.51 -1.76 12.12
C ILE A 291 7.36 -2.62 12.64
N ALA A 292 7.43 -3.93 12.50
CA ALA A 292 6.42 -4.83 13.04
C ALA A 292 6.28 -4.68 14.57
N GLY A 293 7.39 -4.49 15.27
CA GLY A 293 7.40 -4.18 16.71
C GLY A 293 6.73 -2.86 17.04
N LEU A 294 7.01 -1.80 16.28
CA LEU A 294 6.36 -0.49 16.42
C LEU A 294 4.83 -0.58 16.22
N LEU A 295 4.41 -1.28 15.17
CA LEU A 295 2.99 -1.48 14.88
C LEU A 295 2.26 -2.24 16.01
N GLN A 296 2.89 -3.25 16.57
CA GLN A 296 2.35 -4.02 17.70
C GLN A 296 2.21 -3.15 18.95
N GLN A 297 3.21 -2.33 19.25
CA GLN A 297 3.18 -1.39 20.38
C GLN A 297 2.10 -0.33 20.21
N ALA A 298 1.88 0.13 18.99
CA ALA A 298 0.83 1.11 18.64
C ALA A 298 -0.57 0.49 18.52
N GLY A 299 -0.71 -0.84 18.56
CA GLY A 299 -1.99 -1.52 18.35
C GLY A 299 -2.53 -1.36 16.94
N TYR A 300 -1.68 -1.30 15.92
CA TYR A 300 -2.11 -1.18 14.54
C TYR A 300 -2.83 -2.44 14.06
N ALA A 301 -4.11 -2.31 13.72
CA ALA A 301 -5.00 -3.40 13.36
C ALA A 301 -5.69 -3.20 12.00
N ARG A 302 -5.08 -2.40 11.11
CA ARG A 302 -5.62 -2.10 9.77
C ARG A 302 -4.97 -2.97 8.70
N TRP A 303 -5.42 -2.82 7.45
CA TRP A 303 -4.91 -3.53 6.29
C TRP A 303 -3.44 -3.22 6.02
N LYS A 304 -2.72 -4.25 5.59
CA LYS A 304 -1.33 -4.20 5.14
C LYS A 304 -1.31 -4.73 3.70
N GLY A 305 -1.14 -3.84 2.74
CA GLY A 305 -1.13 -4.14 1.33
C GLY A 305 0.19 -4.74 0.87
N HIS A 306 0.12 -5.67 -0.05
CA HIS A 306 1.27 -6.20 -0.76
C HIS A 306 1.26 -5.66 -2.19
N ASP A 307 1.74 -4.41 -2.34
CA ASP A 307 1.95 -3.83 -3.66
C ASP A 307 3.24 -4.40 -4.24
N MET A 308 3.06 -5.37 -5.09
CA MET A 308 4.17 -6.10 -5.68
C MET A 308 3.86 -6.58 -7.08
N GLN A 309 4.89 -6.62 -7.87
CA GLN A 309 4.87 -7.25 -9.19
C GLN A 309 5.53 -8.61 -9.14
N THR A 310 5.01 -9.56 -9.91
CA THR A 310 5.70 -10.83 -10.12
C THR A 310 6.97 -10.62 -10.94
N ARG A 311 7.93 -11.52 -10.80
CA ARG A 311 9.19 -11.43 -11.57
C ARG A 311 8.92 -11.61 -13.06
N ALA A 312 9.77 -10.99 -13.88
CA ALA A 312 9.67 -11.08 -15.34
C ALA A 312 9.63 -12.52 -15.87
N TYR A 313 10.40 -13.40 -15.23
CA TYR A 313 10.54 -14.80 -15.65
C TYR A 313 9.61 -15.78 -14.91
N ASP A 314 8.76 -15.29 -14.01
CA ASP A 314 7.81 -16.15 -13.31
C ASP A 314 6.68 -16.58 -14.25
N ASN A 315 6.33 -17.86 -14.23
CA ASN A 315 5.03 -18.30 -14.70
C ASN A 315 3.93 -17.98 -13.65
N ALA A 316 2.68 -18.27 -13.94
CA ALA A 316 1.55 -17.94 -13.06
C ALA A 316 1.65 -18.60 -11.67
N GLU A 317 2.05 -19.86 -11.58
CA GLU A 317 2.21 -20.57 -10.30
C GLU A 317 3.35 -19.98 -9.47
N GLN A 318 4.46 -19.61 -10.10
CA GLN A 318 5.57 -18.91 -9.42
C GLN A 318 5.16 -17.52 -8.95
N GLY A 319 4.35 -16.80 -9.75
CA GLY A 319 3.80 -15.51 -9.36
C GLY A 319 2.88 -15.61 -8.14
N ILE A 320 2.00 -16.63 -8.10
CA ILE A 320 1.16 -16.92 -6.92
C ILE A 320 2.04 -17.22 -5.71
N ASP A 321 3.09 -18.03 -5.88
CA ASP A 321 4.03 -18.36 -4.82
C ASP A 321 4.71 -17.12 -4.23
N ARG A 322 5.07 -16.14 -5.06
CA ARG A 322 5.66 -14.88 -4.56
C ARG A 322 4.70 -14.10 -3.69
N VAL A 323 3.41 -14.07 -4.02
CA VAL A 323 2.41 -13.41 -3.17
C VAL A 323 2.35 -14.09 -1.80
N VAL A 324 2.30 -15.42 -1.76
CA VAL A 324 2.32 -16.18 -0.51
C VAL A 324 3.58 -15.88 0.30
N ARG A 325 4.75 -15.91 -0.34
CA ARG A 325 6.04 -15.60 0.31
C ARG A 325 6.07 -14.19 0.87
N SER A 326 5.51 -13.20 0.16
CA SER A 326 5.45 -11.81 0.64
C SER A 326 4.66 -11.71 1.94
N VAL A 327 3.47 -12.28 1.99
CA VAL A 327 2.63 -12.31 3.21
C VAL A 327 3.34 -13.03 4.36
N LEU A 328 3.89 -14.21 4.09
CA LEU A 328 4.58 -15.01 5.12
C LEU A 328 5.86 -14.35 5.62
N SER A 329 6.58 -13.62 4.76
CA SER A 329 7.77 -12.87 5.18
C SER A 329 7.43 -11.78 6.20
N TRP A 330 6.32 -11.06 6.01
CA TRP A 330 5.86 -10.09 6.99
C TRP A 330 5.45 -10.76 8.30
N GLU A 331 4.65 -11.81 8.24
CA GLU A 331 4.21 -12.53 9.44
C GLU A 331 5.38 -13.14 10.22
N ALA A 332 6.41 -13.59 9.52
CA ALA A 332 7.65 -14.04 10.12
C ALA A 332 8.37 -12.91 10.89
N CYS A 333 8.48 -11.74 10.28
CA CYS A 333 9.01 -10.55 10.95
C CYS A 333 8.17 -10.15 12.17
N ALA A 334 6.83 -10.20 12.05
CA ALA A 334 5.92 -9.88 13.14
C ALA A 334 6.00 -10.87 14.31
N LYS A 335 6.22 -12.17 14.05
CA LYS A 335 6.48 -13.17 15.09
C LYS A 335 7.82 -12.91 15.78
N ALA A 336 8.89 -12.71 15.02
CA ALA A 336 10.21 -12.41 15.58
C ALA A 336 10.23 -11.11 16.39
N ALA A 337 9.46 -10.10 15.98
CA ALA A 337 9.31 -8.86 16.74
C ALA A 337 8.68 -9.08 18.12
N LYS A 338 7.73 -10.01 18.26
CA LYS A 338 7.12 -10.37 19.55
C LYS A 338 8.09 -11.09 20.48
N GLU A 339 9.04 -11.82 19.93
CA GLU A 339 10.05 -12.58 20.67
C GLU A 339 11.26 -11.71 21.06
N LEU A 340 11.48 -10.60 20.37
CA LEU A 340 12.61 -9.72 20.62
C LEU A 340 12.43 -8.97 21.96
N ASP A 341 13.38 -9.16 22.88
CA ASP A 341 13.42 -8.39 24.12
C ASP A 341 13.85 -6.94 23.83
N THR A 342 12.88 -6.10 23.52
CA THR A 342 13.10 -4.70 23.19
C THR A 342 13.65 -3.89 24.38
N LYS A 343 13.34 -4.28 25.64
CA LYS A 343 13.88 -3.61 26.84
C LYS A 343 15.37 -3.89 26.97
N ALA A 344 15.77 -5.15 26.81
CA ALA A 344 17.19 -5.52 26.82
C ALA A 344 17.95 -4.84 25.67
N LEU A 345 17.37 -4.80 24.47
CA LEU A 345 17.97 -4.13 23.31
C LEU A 345 18.19 -2.63 23.59
N MET A 346 17.19 -1.94 24.12
CA MET A 346 17.32 -0.51 24.48
C MET A 346 18.37 -0.30 25.59
N ALA A 347 18.43 -1.18 26.57
CA ALA A 347 19.44 -1.10 27.65
C ALA A 347 20.87 -1.30 27.12
N VAL A 348 21.05 -2.17 26.15
CA VAL A 348 22.33 -2.43 25.47
C VAL A 348 22.76 -1.20 24.66
N LEU A 349 21.83 -0.61 23.87
CA LEU A 349 22.07 0.60 23.07
C LEU A 349 22.39 1.80 23.98
N ALA A 350 21.69 1.98 25.09
CA ALA A 350 21.97 3.05 26.07
C ALA A 350 23.39 2.96 26.65
N LYS A 351 23.95 1.75 26.78
CA LYS A 351 25.33 1.50 27.17
C LYS A 351 26.34 1.59 26.02
N ARG A 352 25.89 1.89 24.81
CA ARG A 352 26.72 1.95 23.61
C ARG A 352 27.40 0.61 23.25
N GLU A 353 26.81 -0.48 23.63
CA GLU A 353 27.26 -1.84 23.30
C GLU A 353 26.70 -2.26 21.92
N THR A 354 27.05 -1.53 20.86
CA THR A 354 26.44 -1.64 19.53
C THR A 354 26.60 -3.03 18.92
N ALA A 355 27.75 -3.67 19.06
CA ALA A 355 27.97 -5.05 18.58
C ALA A 355 26.98 -6.05 19.19
N LYS A 356 26.68 -5.90 20.48
CA LYS A 356 25.71 -6.76 21.16
C LYS A 356 24.29 -6.48 20.68
N ALA A 357 23.94 -5.22 20.41
CA ALA A 357 22.65 -4.87 19.82
C ALA A 357 22.51 -5.47 18.41
N GLU A 358 23.56 -5.41 17.59
CA GLU A 358 23.60 -6.07 16.28
C GLU A 358 23.40 -7.56 16.38
N ASP A 359 24.04 -8.23 17.34
CA ASP A 359 23.87 -9.68 17.56
C ASP A 359 22.42 -10.04 17.94
N MET A 360 21.76 -9.21 18.77
CA MET A 360 20.35 -9.37 19.10
C MET A 360 19.46 -9.23 17.84
N MET A 361 19.73 -8.25 16.99
CA MET A 361 18.96 -8.06 15.73
C MET A 361 19.23 -9.18 14.73
N ARG A 362 20.48 -9.66 14.60
CA ARG A 362 20.80 -10.84 13.79
C ARG A 362 20.05 -12.09 14.26
N ALA A 363 20.00 -12.30 15.58
CA ALA A 363 19.25 -13.41 16.15
C ALA A 363 17.74 -13.31 15.82
N ALA A 364 17.17 -12.10 15.85
CA ALA A 364 15.79 -11.87 15.46
C ALA A 364 15.54 -12.17 13.97
N VAL A 365 16.47 -11.81 13.08
CA VAL A 365 16.37 -12.14 11.65
C VAL A 365 16.43 -13.67 11.43
N VAL A 366 17.31 -14.38 12.15
CA VAL A 366 17.38 -15.85 12.10
C VAL A 366 16.08 -16.49 12.60
N ALA A 367 15.49 -15.95 13.69
CA ALA A 367 14.20 -16.40 14.20
C ALA A 367 13.08 -16.17 13.18
N ALA A 368 13.05 -14.99 12.53
CA ALA A 368 12.08 -14.71 11.47
C ALA A 368 12.21 -15.69 10.29
N GLN A 369 13.43 -16.01 9.85
CA GLN A 369 13.62 -17.01 8.79
C GLN A 369 13.09 -18.38 9.20
N LYS A 370 13.33 -18.80 10.44
CA LYS A 370 12.78 -20.06 10.96
C LYS A 370 11.24 -20.04 10.97
N HIS A 371 10.62 -18.97 11.42
CA HIS A 371 9.16 -18.82 11.38
C HIS A 371 8.61 -18.89 9.95
N PHE A 372 9.30 -18.25 9.00
CA PHE A 372 8.93 -18.35 7.59
C PHE A 372 8.97 -19.81 7.11
N ASP A 373 10.06 -20.52 7.33
CA ASP A 373 10.23 -21.92 6.91
C ASP A 373 9.18 -22.85 7.53
N GLU A 374 8.75 -22.57 8.76
CA GLU A 374 7.68 -23.31 9.45
C GLU A 374 6.29 -23.05 8.82
N MET A 375 6.01 -21.82 8.38
CA MET A 375 4.73 -21.43 7.77
C MET A 375 4.64 -21.81 6.30
N TYR A 376 5.76 -21.83 5.59
CA TYR A 376 5.83 -22.04 4.15
C TYR A 376 5.83 -23.53 3.74
N LYS A 377 5.54 -24.46 4.61
CA LYS A 377 5.53 -25.91 4.35
C LYS A 377 4.48 -26.37 3.36
#